data_64ccc2f63f9863b5b0aa59302c0a18c3
#
_entry.id   64ccc2f63f9863b5b0aa59302c0a18c3
#
_cell.length_a   1.000
_cell.length_b   1.000
_cell.length_c   1.000
_cell.angle_alpha   90.00
_cell.angle_beta   90.00
_cell.angle_gamma   90.00
#
_symmetry.space_group_name_H-M   'P 1'
#
loop_
_entity.id
_entity.type
_entity.pdbx_description
1 polymer ?
#
loop_
_entity_poly.entity_id
_entity_poly.type
_entity_poly.pdbx_seq_one_letter_code
_entity_poly.pdbx_strand_id
1 'polypeptide(L)' 'MDSTKAVLRNEVQYLAEEAFHSKLISGYGDGPNSDEYQIVFQGKPRHLPLEEARSFLCSLLFESGIDRQN' A
#
# COMPACT_ATOMS: atom_id res chain seq x y z
N MET A 1 -9.71 -0.13 -20.92
CA MET A 1 -8.86 -0.17 -20.62
C MET A 1 -8.36 0.29 -19.52
N ASP A 2 -8.27 -0.14 -18.62
CA ASP A 2 -7.83 0.27 -17.41
C ASP A 2 -6.46 -0.19 -17.08
N SER A 3 -5.59 -0.12 -18.04
CA SER A 3 -4.21 -0.49 -17.78
C SER A 3 -3.59 0.44 -16.75
N THR A 4 -4.03 1.69 -16.71
CA THR A 4 -3.52 2.61 -15.70
C THR A 4 -3.90 2.17 -14.30
N LYS A 5 -5.13 1.72 -14.13
CA LYS A 5 -5.57 1.25 -12.84
C LYS A 5 -4.85 -0.05 -12.45
N ALA A 6 -4.62 -0.94 -13.41
CA ALA A 6 -3.91 -2.18 -13.14
C ALA A 6 -2.47 -1.90 -12.73
N VAL A 7 -1.84 -0.94 -13.38
CA VAL A 7 -0.47 -0.57 -13.03
C VAL A 7 -0.43 0.02 -11.62
N LEU A 8 -1.39 0.88 -11.31
CA LEU A 8 -1.45 1.47 -9.99
C LEU A 8 -1.68 0.42 -8.92
N ARG A 9 -2.56 -0.54 -9.19
CA ARG A 9 -2.81 -1.62 -8.23
C ARG A 9 -1.56 -2.45 -8.00
N ASN A 10 -0.81 -2.75 -9.06
CA ASN A 10 0.42 -3.50 -8.92
C ASN A 10 1.44 -2.73 -8.09
N GLU A 11 1.49 -1.43 -8.30
CA GLU A 11 2.40 -0.58 -7.55
C GLU A 11 2.03 -0.55 -6.08
N VAL A 12 0.73 -0.42 -5.79
CA VAL A 12 0.25 -0.43 -4.42
C VAL A 12 0.57 -1.75 -3.76
N GLN A 13 0.37 -2.85 -4.48
CA GLN A 13 0.64 -4.16 -3.91
C GLN A 13 2.12 -4.32 -3.58
N TYR A 14 2.98 -3.85 -4.46
CA TYR A 14 4.42 -3.92 -4.21
C TYR A 14 4.78 -3.11 -2.97
N LEU A 15 4.26 -1.90 -2.87
CA LEU A 15 4.55 -1.05 -1.72
C LEU A 15 4.00 -1.66 -0.44
N ALA A 16 2.81 -2.25 -0.51
CA ALA A 16 2.22 -2.88 0.65
C ALA A 16 3.05 -4.08 1.11
N GLU A 17 3.56 -4.83 0.16
CA GLU A 17 4.41 -5.96 0.48
C GLU A 17 5.68 -5.49 1.19
N GLU A 18 6.28 -4.43 0.70
CA GLU A 18 7.47 -3.88 1.33
C GLU A 18 7.17 -3.40 2.74
N ALA A 19 6.06 -2.70 2.91
CA ALA A 19 5.69 -2.21 4.23
C ALA A 19 5.38 -3.36 5.18
N PHE A 20 4.77 -4.40 4.67
CA PHE A 20 4.45 -5.56 5.49
C PHE A 20 5.73 -6.28 5.93
N HIS A 21 6.67 -6.47 5.02
CA HIS A 21 7.92 -7.13 5.37
C HIS A 21 8.75 -6.29 6.34
N SER A 22 8.57 -4.98 6.30
CA SER A 22 9.26 -4.08 7.22
C SER A 22 8.48 -3.87 8.51
N LYS A 23 7.36 -4.57 8.66
CA LYS A 23 6.53 -4.51 9.85
C LYS A 23 5.92 -3.14 10.11
N LEU A 24 5.74 -2.39 9.04
CA LEU A 24 5.07 -1.09 9.15
C LEU A 24 3.56 -1.25 9.12
N ILE A 25 3.08 -2.31 8.48
CA ILE A 25 1.65 -2.64 8.49
C ILE A 25 1.53 -4.11 8.86
N SER A 26 0.38 -4.48 9.39
CA SER A 26 0.19 -5.85 9.83
C SER A 26 -0.59 -6.70 8.83
N GLY A 27 -1.08 -6.11 7.78
CA GLY A 27 -1.79 -6.87 6.75
C GLY A 27 -2.13 -6.01 5.58
N TYR A 28 -2.48 -6.63 4.47
CA TYR A 28 -2.86 -5.91 3.27
C TYR A 28 -3.60 -6.86 2.33
N GLY A 29 -4.34 -6.29 1.40
CA GLY A 29 -5.05 -7.11 0.43
C GLY A 29 -5.97 -6.25 -0.39
N ASP A 30 -6.65 -6.89 -1.36
CA ASP A 30 -7.62 -6.19 -2.18
C ASP A 30 -8.79 -5.77 -1.31
N GLY A 31 -9.26 -4.56 -1.56
CA GLY A 31 -10.45 -4.10 -0.87
C GLY A 31 -11.69 -4.70 -1.50
N PRO A 32 -12.87 -4.36 -0.97
CA PRO A 32 -14.12 -4.88 -1.49
C PRO A 32 -14.42 -4.38 -2.89
N ASN A 33 -13.84 -3.25 -3.27
CA ASN A 33 -14.03 -2.70 -4.60
C ASN A 33 -12.72 -2.72 -5.36
N SER A 34 -12.82 -2.81 -6.67
CA SER A 34 -11.60 -2.86 -7.48
C SER A 34 -10.80 -1.57 -7.40
N ASP A 35 -11.40 -0.48 -6.94
CA ASP A 35 -10.71 0.79 -6.83
C ASP A 35 -10.10 1.02 -5.48
N GLU A 36 -10.20 0.07 -4.58
CA GLU A 36 -9.73 0.24 -3.22
C GLU A 36 -8.78 -0.86 -2.82
N TYR A 37 -7.97 -0.55 -1.83
CA TYR A 37 -7.02 -1.50 -1.31
C TYR A 37 -7.12 -1.48 0.21
N GLN A 38 -7.02 -2.63 0.83
CA GLN A 38 -7.13 -2.70 2.28
C GLN A 38 -5.73 -2.76 2.89
N ILE A 39 -5.51 -1.94 3.88
CA ILE A 39 -4.23 -1.89 4.60
C ILE A 39 -4.56 -1.93 6.09
N VAL A 40 -3.94 -2.86 6.81
CA VAL A 40 -4.14 -2.93 8.26
C VAL A 40 -2.96 -2.25 8.91
N PHE A 41 -3.22 -1.07 9.45
CA PHE A 41 -2.18 -0.25 10.04
C PHE A 41 -2.48 -0.05 11.53
N GLN A 42 -1.53 -0.41 12.36
CA GLN A 42 -1.70 -0.31 13.81
C GLN A 42 -2.94 -1.06 14.30
N GLY A 43 -3.18 -2.20 13.67
CA GLY A 43 -4.29 -3.06 14.06
C GLY A 43 -5.64 -2.63 13.53
N LYS A 44 -5.70 -1.58 12.72
CA LYS A 44 -6.96 -1.09 12.19
C LYS A 44 -7.00 -1.21 10.69
N PRO A 45 -7.98 -1.90 10.13
CA PRO A 45 -8.09 -2.02 8.68
C PRO A 45 -8.60 -0.73 8.07
N ARG A 46 -8.00 -0.35 6.95
CA ARG A 46 -8.41 0.83 6.21
C ARG A 46 -8.62 0.45 4.77
N HIS A 47 -9.68 0.97 4.18
CA HIS A 47 -9.94 0.78 2.77
C HIS A 47 -9.70 2.11 2.08
N LEU A 48 -8.68 2.17 1.28
CA LEU A 48 -8.28 3.43 0.66
C LEU A 48 -8.36 3.31 -0.85
N PRO A 49 -8.75 4.39 -1.55
CA PRO A 49 -8.61 4.39 -2.99
C PRO A 49 -7.16 4.10 -3.35
N LEU A 50 -6.95 3.53 -4.51
CA LEU A 50 -5.61 3.09 -4.90
C LEU A 50 -4.58 4.22 -4.82
N GLU A 51 -4.95 5.41 -5.26
CA GLU A 51 -4.02 6.52 -5.23
C GLU A 51 -3.66 6.93 -3.80
N GLU A 52 -4.64 6.90 -2.93
CA GLU A 52 -4.38 7.24 -1.54
C GLU A 52 -3.60 6.15 -0.85
N ALA A 53 -3.90 4.90 -1.19
CA ALA A 53 -3.13 3.78 -0.63
C ALA A 53 -1.67 3.90 -1.03
N ARG A 54 -1.42 4.27 -2.27
CA ARG A 54 -0.05 4.44 -2.74
C ARG A 54 0.65 5.55 -1.97
N SER A 55 -0.01 6.69 -1.81
CA SER A 55 0.58 7.80 -1.08
C SER A 55 0.85 7.44 0.37
N PHE A 56 -0.10 6.74 0.98
CA PHE A 56 0.04 6.33 2.37
C PHE A 56 1.23 5.41 2.54
N LEU A 57 1.35 4.42 1.67
CA LEU A 57 2.45 3.46 1.77
C LEU A 57 3.79 4.11 1.46
N CYS A 58 3.82 4.98 0.48
CA CYS A 58 5.04 5.69 0.16
C CYS A 58 5.50 6.51 1.36
N SER A 59 4.58 7.18 2.03
CA SER A 59 4.94 7.97 3.20
C SER A 59 5.47 7.09 4.32
N LEU A 60 4.84 5.94 4.54
CA LEU A 60 5.32 5.03 5.57
C LEU A 60 6.73 4.57 5.29
N LEU A 61 6.98 4.16 4.07
CA LEU A 61 8.30 3.65 3.71
C LEU A 61 9.34 4.76 3.77
N PHE A 62 8.96 5.94 3.33
CA PHE A 62 9.88 7.06 3.35
C PHE A 62 10.23 7.46 4.78
N GLU A 63 9.24 7.54 5.64
CA GLU A 63 9.47 7.95 7.01
C GLU A 63 10.25 6.91 7.79
N SER A 64 10.14 5.65 7.41
CA SER A 64 10.87 4.61 8.11
C SER A 64 12.32 4.52 7.66
N GLY A 65 12.67 5.18 6.58
CA GLY A 65 14.02 5.16 6.08
C GLY A 65 14.38 3.88 5.35
N ILE A 66 13.39 3.07 5.05
CA ILE A 66 13.65 1.78 4.44
C ILE A 66 14.28 1.91 3.06
N ASP A 67 13.82 2.88 2.36
CA ASP A 67 14.32 3.01 1.01
C ASP A 67 15.65 3.62 0.90
N ARG A 68 16.31 3.77 1.85
CA ARG A 68 17.52 4.35 1.74
C ARG A 68 18.59 3.60 1.69
N GLN A 69 18.74 3.18 1.43
CA GLN A 69 19.58 2.65 1.31
C GLN A 69 20.40 2.80 0.93
N ASN A 70 20.52 3.05 1.00
CA ASN A 70 21.27 3.21 0.68
C ASN A 70 21.73 3.29 0.49
#